data_51a3a467ee9c581ab81d58cd9adce443
#
_entry.id   51a3a467ee9c581ab81d58cd9adce443
#
_cell.length_a   1.000
_cell.length_b   1.000
_cell.length_c   1.000
_cell.angle_alpha   90.00
_cell.angle_beta   90.00
_cell.angle_gamma   90.00
#
_symmetry.space_group_name_H-M   'P 1'
#
loop_
_entity.id
_entity.type
_entity.pdbx_description
1 polymer ?
#
loop_
_entity_poly.entity_id
_entity_poly.type
_entity_poly.pdbx_seq_one_letter_code
_entity_poly.pdbx_strand_id
1 'polypeptide(L)' 'MMKERKKSKFVHEGNYVAEVEVTLLEDDTGWTPYLSVEDAYRLDDVRDALRQKDIASAAKYGRIYELRLVAHQ' A
#
# COMPACT_ATOMS: atom_id res chain seq x y z
N MET A 1 -5.47 -13.81 -21.67
CA MET A 1 -4.63 -14.34 -20.59
C MET A 1 -4.30 -13.24 -19.60
N MET A 2 -4.42 -13.53 -18.31
CA MET A 2 -4.13 -12.52 -17.30
C MET A 2 -2.65 -12.44 -17.04
N LYS A 3 -2.16 -11.23 -16.89
CA LYS A 3 -0.78 -10.98 -16.49
C LYS A 3 -0.75 -10.40 -15.09
N GLU A 4 0.26 -10.76 -14.35
CA GLU A 4 0.47 -10.25 -13.00
C GLU A 4 1.72 -9.40 -12.98
N ARG A 5 1.64 -8.24 -12.35
CA ARG A 5 2.79 -7.36 -12.15
C ARG A 5 2.87 -6.98 -10.68
N LYS A 6 4.09 -7.04 -10.15
CA LYS A 6 4.33 -6.56 -8.80
C LYS A 6 4.55 -5.06 -8.84
N LYS A 7 3.98 -4.38 -7.86
CA LYS A 7 4.12 -2.93 -7.74
C LYS A 7 4.06 -2.55 -6.27
N SER A 8 4.77 -1.48 -5.91
CA SER A 8 4.66 -0.91 -4.59
C SER A 8 3.55 0.12 -4.56
N LYS A 9 2.68 0.02 -3.58
CA LYS A 9 1.65 1.01 -3.30
C LYS A 9 1.98 1.69 -1.99
N PHE A 10 1.75 2.99 -1.94
CA PHE A 10 2.00 3.76 -0.74
C PHE A 10 0.68 4.14 -0.08
N VAL A 11 0.59 3.86 1.21
CA VAL A 11 -0.57 4.22 2.02
C VAL A 11 -0.10 5.29 3.00
N HIS A 12 -0.62 6.49 2.85
CA HIS A 12 -0.24 7.63 3.69
C HIS A 12 -1.33 7.89 4.72
N GLU A 13 -0.96 7.90 5.97
CA GLU A 13 -1.89 8.17 7.05
C GLU A 13 -1.16 8.96 8.14
N GLY A 14 -1.58 10.21 8.36
CA GLY A 14 -0.90 11.09 9.30
C GLY A 14 0.52 11.37 8.84
N ASN A 15 1.49 11.12 9.72
CA ASN A 15 2.90 11.31 9.39
C ASN A 15 3.61 9.99 9.05
N TYR A 16 2.84 8.94 8.75
CA TYR A 16 3.40 7.66 8.37
C TYR A 16 3.02 7.30 6.94
N VAL A 17 3.91 6.56 6.28
CA VAL A 17 3.65 6.01 4.96
C VAL A 17 4.06 4.54 4.99
N ALA A 18 3.18 3.69 4.51
CA ALA A 18 3.47 2.27 4.34
C ALA A 18 3.73 1.99 2.87
N GLU A 19 4.82 1.31 2.58
CA GLU A 19 5.12 0.83 1.24
C GLU A 19 4.76 -0.65 1.19
N VAL A 20 3.70 -0.99 0.47
CA VAL A 20 3.15 -2.34 0.44
C VAL A 20 3.24 -2.87 -0.99
N GLU A 21 3.85 -4.06 -1.13
CA GLU A 21 3.90 -4.71 -2.43
C GLU A 21 2.54 -5.34 -2.74
N VAL A 22 2.03 -5.03 -3.91
CA VAL A 22 0.75 -5.57 -4.38
C VAL A 22 0.94 -6.19 -5.75
N THR A 23 -0.04 -6.99 -6.15
CA THR A 23 -0.06 -7.59 -7.48
C THR A 23 -1.16 -6.93 -8.29
N LEU A 24 -0.77 -6.36 -9.43
CA LEU A 24 -1.72 -5.81 -10.38
C LEU A 24 -2.08 -6.88 -11.39
N LEU A 25 -3.37 -7.02 -11.64
CA LEU A 25 -3.90 -7.99 -12.59
C LEU A 25 -4.26 -7.27 -13.87
N GLU A 26 -3.73 -7.75 -14.99
CA GLU A 26 -4.00 -7.20 -16.33
C GLU A 26 -4.54 -8.32 -17.19
N ASP A 27 -5.51 -7.99 -18.04
CA ASP A 27 -6.01 -8.95 -19.03
C ASP A 27 -5.61 -8.51 -20.44
N ASP A 28 -5.99 -9.28 -21.43
CA ASP A 28 -5.61 -9.03 -22.81
C ASP A 28 -6.46 -7.93 -23.48
N THR A 29 -7.45 -7.40 -22.78
CA THR A 29 -8.33 -6.39 -23.37
C THR A 29 -7.74 -4.99 -23.35
N GLY A 30 -6.66 -4.79 -22.60
CA GLY A 30 -6.04 -3.47 -22.49
C GLY A 30 -6.70 -2.56 -21.48
N TRP A 31 -7.61 -3.10 -20.66
CA TRP A 31 -8.23 -2.33 -19.60
C TRP A 31 -7.24 -1.99 -18.49
N THR A 32 -7.56 -0.96 -17.73
CA THR A 32 -6.71 -0.54 -16.62
C THR A 32 -6.47 -1.70 -15.66
N PRO A 33 -5.21 -1.93 -15.24
CA PRO A 33 -4.92 -2.97 -14.27
C PRO A 33 -5.65 -2.73 -12.95
N TYR A 34 -5.98 -3.81 -12.26
CA TYR A 34 -6.69 -3.73 -11.00
C TYR A 34 -6.04 -4.61 -9.94
N LEU A 35 -6.32 -4.28 -8.67
CA LEU A 35 -5.83 -5.04 -7.54
C LEU A 35 -6.70 -6.27 -7.31
N SER A 36 -6.07 -7.34 -6.77
CA SER A 36 -6.85 -8.45 -6.26
C SER A 36 -7.63 -8.00 -5.02
N VAL A 37 -8.71 -8.71 -4.71
CA VAL A 37 -9.50 -8.42 -3.52
C VAL A 37 -8.65 -8.57 -2.25
N GLU A 38 -7.80 -9.59 -2.23
CA GLU A 38 -6.92 -9.82 -1.09
C GLU A 38 -5.97 -8.65 -0.85
N ASP A 39 -5.36 -8.13 -1.91
CA ASP A 39 -4.46 -7.00 -1.79
C ASP A 39 -5.21 -5.73 -1.38
N ALA A 40 -6.43 -5.55 -1.86
CA ALA A 40 -7.23 -4.41 -1.44
C ALA A 40 -7.51 -4.46 0.07
N TYR A 41 -7.83 -5.64 0.60
CA TYR A 41 -8.02 -5.80 2.04
C TYR A 41 -6.74 -5.53 2.81
N ARG A 42 -5.61 -6.01 2.30
CA ARG A 42 -4.32 -5.76 2.95
C ARG A 42 -4.03 -4.26 3.05
N LEU A 43 -4.31 -3.51 2.01
CA LEU A 43 -4.11 -2.06 2.03
C LEU A 43 -5.03 -1.39 3.05
N ASP A 44 -6.27 -1.85 3.16
CA ASP A 44 -7.19 -1.33 4.17
C ASP A 44 -6.73 -1.64 5.58
N ASP A 45 -6.23 -2.86 5.80
CA ASP A 45 -5.69 -3.25 7.11
C ASP A 45 -4.50 -2.40 7.50
N VAL A 46 -3.62 -2.14 6.56
CA VAL A 46 -2.46 -1.27 6.80
C VAL A 46 -2.93 0.14 7.16
N ARG A 47 -3.89 0.66 6.43
CA ARG A 47 -4.41 2.01 6.70
C ARG A 47 -5.00 2.10 8.10
N ASP A 48 -5.79 1.10 8.48
CA ASP A 48 -6.40 1.08 9.82
C ASP A 48 -5.35 0.99 10.91
N ALA A 49 -4.33 0.15 10.71
CA ALA A 49 -3.25 0.03 11.67
C ALA A 49 -2.52 1.36 11.85
N LEU A 50 -2.24 2.06 10.75
CA LEU A 50 -1.57 3.36 10.82
C LEU A 50 -2.43 4.41 11.51
N ARG A 51 -3.74 4.40 11.28
CA ARG A 51 -4.65 5.30 11.97
C ARG A 51 -4.60 5.11 13.47
N GLN A 52 -4.47 3.87 13.91
CA GLN A 52 -4.40 3.53 15.32
C GLN A 52 -2.98 3.64 15.87
N LYS A 53 -2.03 4.06 15.03
CA LYS A 53 -0.61 4.15 15.37
C LYS A 53 -0.04 2.80 15.80
N ASP A 54 -0.61 1.73 15.27
CA ASP A 54 -0.16 0.37 15.51
C ASP A 54 0.87 -0.01 14.45
N ILE A 55 2.06 0.53 14.64
CA ILE A 55 3.13 0.37 13.64
C ILE A 55 3.55 -1.08 13.53
N ALA A 56 3.56 -1.81 14.64
CA ALA A 56 3.96 -3.22 14.62
C ALA A 56 3.04 -4.04 13.71
N SER A 57 1.73 -3.81 13.76
CA SER A 57 0.79 -4.51 12.88
C SER A 57 0.95 -4.08 11.44
N ALA A 58 1.11 -2.78 11.19
CA ALA A 58 1.31 -2.28 9.85
C ALA A 58 2.58 -2.84 9.21
N ALA A 59 3.64 -2.99 10.00
CA ALA A 59 4.93 -3.47 9.51
C ALA A 59 4.89 -4.93 9.02
N LYS A 60 3.85 -5.67 9.37
CA LYS A 60 3.68 -7.03 8.85
C LYS A 60 3.37 -7.06 7.37
N TYR A 61 2.88 -5.95 6.82
CA TYR A 61 2.44 -5.87 5.43
C TYR A 61 3.43 -5.17 4.52
N GLY A 62 4.38 -4.42 5.08
CA GLY A 62 5.31 -3.69 4.26
C GLY A 62 6.24 -2.84 5.10
N ARG A 63 6.95 -1.94 4.43
CA ARG A 63 7.87 -1.03 5.10
C ARG A 63 7.12 0.21 5.56
N ILE A 64 7.38 0.61 6.80
CA ILE A 64 6.72 1.78 7.37
C ILE A 64 7.75 2.88 7.51
N TYR A 65 7.44 4.04 6.95
CA TYR A 65 8.29 5.22 7.02
C TYR A 65 7.59 6.30 7.83
N GLU A 66 8.36 7.05 8.56
CA GLU A 66 7.87 8.23 9.24
C GLU A 66 8.28 9.45 8.41
N LEU A 67 7.31 10.31 8.13
CA LEU A 67 7.57 11.54 7.41
C LEU A 67 8.03 12.63 8.37
N ARG A 68 9.07 13.35 7.97
CA ARG A 68 9.60 14.47 8.75
C ARG A 68 9.67 15.70 7.87
N LEU A 69 9.20 16.80 8.42
CA LEU A 69 9.37 18.08 7.75
C LEU A 69 10.84 18.48 7.85
N VAL A 70 11.51 18.54 6.72
CA VAL A 70 12.95 18.85 6.68
C VAL A 70 13.18 20.34 6.71
N ALA A 71 12.35 21.10 5.99
CA ALA A 71 12.47 22.55 5.92
C ALA A 71 11.09 23.17 5.99
N HIS A 72 10.98 24.31 6.64
CA HIS A 72 9.74 25.02 6.80
C HIS A 72 9.94 26.46 6.34
N GLN A 73 9.01 26.91 5.48
CA GLN A 73 9.04 28.27 4.95
C GLN A 73 7.76 29.02 5.24
#